data_27f220db89fedbe16c2d0a3d2571ea16
#
_entry.id   27f220db89fedbe16c2d0a3d2571ea16
#
_cell.length_a   1.000
_cell.length_b   1.000
_cell.length_c   1.000
_cell.angle_alpha   90.00
_cell.angle_beta   90.00
_cell.angle_gamma   90.00
#
_symmetry.space_group_name_H-M   'P 1'
#
loop_
_entity.id
_entity.type
_entity.pdbx_description
1 polymer ?
#
loop_
_entity_poly.entity_id
_entity_poly.type
_entity_poly.pdbx_seq_one_letter_code
_entity_poly.pdbx_strand_id
1 'polypeptide(L)'
;MLEITPEDEDWRVTIKTMAGLCLFVSTSTGHKYEGVRCEKGNCGVSIMRSGEAMEQGLRDCCRSIRIGKILIQSDEETQRAKVYYAKFPPDIYRRKVLLMYPILSTANTVIEAVKALVEHGVQPSVIILLSLFSTPRGAKFIIQEFPXLRTDVHPVLPKHSGQTYVRAD
;
A
#
# COMPACT_ATOMS: atom_id res chain seq x y z
N MET A 1 13.84 -4.58 -18.62
CA MET A 1 13.57 -5.64 -17.62
C MET A 1 14.50 -5.38 -16.45
N LEU A 2 13.96 -4.91 -15.32
CA LEU A 2 14.76 -4.70 -14.12
C LEU A 2 14.99 -6.06 -13.46
N GLU A 3 16.22 -6.49 -13.38
CA GLU A 3 16.57 -7.69 -12.62
C GLU A 3 16.39 -7.40 -11.13
N ILE A 4 15.51 -8.15 -10.52
CA ILE A 4 15.25 -8.07 -9.08
C ILE A 4 16.37 -8.83 -8.38
N THR A 5 17.22 -8.09 -7.67
CA THR A 5 18.33 -8.69 -6.93
C THR A 5 17.84 -9.29 -5.58
N PRO A 6 18.61 -10.21 -4.97
CA PRO A 6 18.21 -10.80 -3.67
C PRO A 6 18.02 -9.78 -2.55
N GLU A 7 18.60 -8.59 -2.67
CA GLU A 7 18.42 -7.50 -1.71
C GLU A 7 17.00 -6.93 -1.73
N ASP A 8 16.23 -7.24 -2.77
CA ASP A 8 14.83 -6.79 -2.91
C ASP A 8 13.84 -7.62 -2.07
N GLU A 9 14.30 -8.58 -1.28
CA GLU A 9 13.42 -9.33 -0.36
C GLU A 9 12.92 -8.48 0.82
N ASP A 10 13.53 -7.34 1.05
CA ASP A 10 13.18 -6.42 2.14
C ASP A 10 11.73 -5.95 2.06
N TRP A 11 11.19 -5.71 0.85
CA TRP A 11 9.79 -5.30 0.69
C TRP A 11 8.80 -6.39 1.12
N ARG A 12 9.17 -7.67 0.95
CA ARG A 12 8.33 -8.79 1.41
C ARG A 12 8.29 -8.84 2.93
N VAL A 13 9.43 -8.63 3.58
CA VAL A 13 9.52 -8.55 5.04
C VAL A 13 8.72 -7.36 5.54
N THR A 14 8.84 -6.21 4.87
CA THR A 14 8.10 -4.99 5.20
C THR A 14 6.59 -5.23 5.11
N ILE A 15 6.10 -5.79 4.00
CA ILE A 15 4.66 -6.11 3.84
C ILE A 15 4.21 -7.09 4.95
N LYS A 16 5.03 -8.09 5.27
CA LYS A 16 4.72 -9.06 6.32
C LYS A 16 4.65 -8.40 7.70
N THR A 17 5.59 -7.53 8.01
CA THR A 17 5.65 -6.82 9.29
C THR A 17 4.49 -5.85 9.45
N MET A 18 4.15 -5.12 8.40
CA MET A 18 3.07 -4.14 8.43
C MET A 18 1.69 -4.77 8.54
N ALA A 19 1.51 -5.94 7.97
CA ALA A 19 0.24 -6.65 8.11
C ALA A 19 0.04 -7.24 9.52
N GLY A 20 0.94 -6.98 10.46
CA GLY A 20 0.84 -7.43 11.84
C GLY A 20 1.04 -8.94 11.99
N LEU A 21 1.97 -9.49 11.24
CA LEU A 21 1.99 -10.90 10.91
C LEU A 21 2.97 -11.76 11.71
N CYS A 22 3.65 -11.19 12.73
CA CYS A 22 4.56 -11.98 13.56
C CYS A 22 3.79 -12.74 14.65
N LEU A 23 3.75 -14.04 14.54
CA LEU A 23 3.13 -14.90 15.55
C LEU A 23 4.08 -16.04 15.93
N PHE A 24 4.21 -16.23 17.24
CA PHE A 24 4.89 -17.40 17.77
C PHE A 24 3.86 -18.54 17.90
N VAL A 25 4.13 -19.63 17.23
CA VAL A 25 3.28 -20.81 17.29
C VAL A 25 4.09 -21.93 17.96
N SER A 26 3.52 -22.52 19.01
CA SER A 26 4.10 -23.73 19.59
C SER A 26 3.77 -24.92 18.69
N THR A 27 4.80 -25.62 18.26
CA THR A 27 4.63 -26.85 17.49
C THR A 27 4.12 -27.97 18.39
N SER A 28 3.60 -29.04 17.81
CA SER A 28 3.17 -30.24 18.55
C SER A 28 4.31 -30.87 19.35
N THR A 29 5.56 -30.58 19.01
CA THR A 29 6.75 -31.06 19.71
C THR A 29 7.21 -30.12 20.83
N GLY A 30 6.46 -29.02 21.10
CA GLY A 30 6.76 -28.08 22.17
C GLY A 30 7.77 -26.99 21.85
N HIS A 31 8.31 -26.99 20.62
CA HIS A 31 9.24 -25.93 20.20
C HIS A 31 8.49 -24.71 19.69
N LYS A 32 9.05 -23.53 20.00
CA LYS A 32 8.50 -22.27 19.48
C LYS A 32 8.95 -22.09 18.03
N TYR A 33 7.99 -21.91 17.16
CA TYR A 33 8.23 -21.55 15.75
C TYR A 33 7.85 -20.09 15.52
N GLU A 34 8.82 -19.34 15.07
CA GLU A 34 8.60 -17.94 14.71
C GLU A 34 8.16 -17.89 13.25
N GLY A 35 6.89 -17.65 13.05
CA GLY A 35 6.28 -17.65 11.74
C GLY A 35 5.49 -16.38 11.47
N VAL A 36 5.06 -16.24 10.24
CA VAL A 36 4.27 -15.10 9.80
C VAL A 36 2.87 -15.59 9.45
N ARG A 37 1.87 -15.02 10.09
CA ARG A 37 0.48 -15.37 9.84
C ARG A 37 -0.28 -14.13 9.32
N CYS A 38 -0.96 -14.27 8.20
CA CYS A 38 -1.84 -13.23 7.72
C CYS A 38 -3.05 -13.10 8.64
N GLU A 39 -3.21 -11.95 9.27
CA GLU A 39 -4.39 -11.67 10.07
C GLU A 39 -5.63 -11.65 9.17
N LYS A 40 -6.66 -12.33 9.61
CA LYS A 40 -7.97 -12.25 8.95
C LYS A 40 -8.50 -10.82 9.12
N GLY A 41 -8.91 -10.20 8.04
CA GLY A 41 -9.43 -8.85 8.09
C GLY A 41 -8.61 -7.82 7.33
N ASN A 42 -7.52 -8.23 6.69
CA ASN A 42 -6.79 -7.31 5.80
C ASN A 42 -7.38 -7.35 4.38
N CYS A 43 -7.27 -6.24 3.68
CA CYS A 43 -7.72 -6.08 2.31
C CYS A 43 -6.70 -5.25 1.53
N GLY A 44 -6.31 -5.71 0.36
CA GLY A 44 -5.52 -4.89 -0.55
C GLY A 44 -6.45 -4.04 -1.41
N VAL A 45 -6.04 -2.84 -1.76
CA VAL A 45 -6.72 -2.02 -2.77
C VAL A 45 -5.66 -1.52 -3.73
N SER A 46 -5.80 -1.86 -5.01
CA SER A 46 -4.86 -1.42 -6.04
C SER A 46 -5.44 -0.24 -6.82
N ILE A 47 -4.63 0.79 -6.96
CA ILE A 47 -4.96 1.92 -7.84
C ILE A 47 -4.53 1.51 -9.26
N MET A 48 -5.55 1.33 -10.10
CA MET A 48 -5.35 0.85 -11.47
C MET A 48 -4.66 1.94 -12.32
N ARG A 49 -3.77 1.60 -13.24
CA ARG A 49 -3.33 0.21 -13.51
C ARG A 49 -2.02 -0.13 -12.80
N SER A 50 -1.24 0.89 -12.38
CA SER A 50 0.10 0.71 -11.83
C SER A 50 0.11 -0.13 -10.55
N GLY A 51 -0.91 0.01 -9.69
CA GLY A 51 -1.03 -0.78 -8.46
C GLY A 51 -1.20 -2.28 -8.68
N GLU A 52 -1.67 -2.68 -9.87
CA GLU A 52 -1.86 -4.10 -10.20
C GLU A 52 -0.53 -4.88 -10.20
N ALA A 53 0.58 -4.21 -10.50
CA ALA A 53 1.90 -4.84 -10.46
C ALA A 53 2.25 -5.34 -9.06
N MET A 54 1.72 -4.69 -8.01
CA MET A 54 1.97 -5.08 -6.62
C MET A 54 1.03 -6.18 -6.12
N GLU A 55 -0.05 -6.47 -6.84
CA GLU A 55 -1.06 -7.46 -6.40
C GLU A 55 -0.48 -8.86 -6.28
N GLN A 56 0.38 -9.26 -7.22
CA GLN A 56 0.97 -10.59 -7.20
C GLN A 56 1.87 -10.77 -5.97
N GLY A 57 2.72 -9.78 -5.68
CA GLY A 57 3.55 -9.81 -4.47
C GLY A 57 2.73 -9.89 -3.19
N LEU A 58 1.62 -9.14 -3.15
CA LEU A 58 0.73 -9.19 -1.99
C LEU A 58 0.05 -10.57 -1.86
N ARG A 59 -0.35 -11.19 -2.97
CA ARG A 59 -0.94 -12.54 -2.96
C ARG A 59 0.08 -13.61 -2.55
N ASP A 60 1.34 -13.45 -2.96
CA ASP A 60 2.41 -14.37 -2.58
C ASP A 60 2.67 -14.32 -1.08
N CYS A 61 2.54 -13.12 -0.48
CA CYS A 61 2.66 -12.96 0.98
C CYS A 61 1.40 -13.41 1.72
N CYS A 62 0.21 -13.11 1.18
CA CYS A 62 -1.08 -13.35 1.83
C CYS A 62 -2.07 -13.94 0.82
N ARG A 63 -2.01 -15.27 0.63
CA ARG A 63 -2.79 -15.96 -0.41
C ARG A 63 -4.30 -15.74 -0.34
N SER A 64 -4.85 -15.55 0.85
CA SER A 64 -6.30 -15.41 1.06
C SER A 64 -6.76 -13.96 1.11
N ILE A 65 -5.87 -12.99 0.81
CA ILE A 65 -6.23 -11.57 0.90
C ILE A 65 -7.23 -11.19 -0.21
N ARG A 66 -8.24 -10.43 0.16
CA ARG A 66 -9.17 -9.85 -0.81
C ARG A 66 -8.54 -8.59 -1.39
N ILE A 67 -8.71 -8.40 -2.69
CA ILE A 67 -8.17 -7.21 -3.37
C ILE A 67 -9.33 -6.46 -4.01
N GLY A 68 -9.48 -5.20 -3.61
CA GLY A 68 -10.34 -4.23 -4.26
C GLY A 68 -9.56 -3.48 -5.33
N LYS A 69 -10.27 -2.84 -6.23
CA LYS A 69 -9.67 -2.06 -7.33
C LYS A 69 -10.33 -0.69 -7.43
N ILE A 70 -9.51 0.32 -7.67
CA ILE A 70 -10.00 1.67 -7.90
C ILE A 70 -9.28 2.26 -9.12
N LEU A 71 -10.05 2.86 -10.02
CA LEU A 71 -9.52 3.55 -11.19
C LEU A 71 -9.70 5.04 -11.00
N ILE A 72 -8.57 5.74 -11.00
CA ILE A 72 -8.52 7.20 -10.87
C ILE A 72 -7.74 7.74 -12.07
N GLN A 73 -8.31 8.72 -12.73
CA GLN A 73 -7.67 9.39 -13.85
C GLN A 73 -7.81 10.89 -13.67
N SER A 74 -6.88 11.65 -14.23
CA SER A 74 -6.99 13.10 -14.28
C SER A 74 -8.01 13.48 -15.34
N ASP A 75 -8.96 14.29 -14.96
CA ASP A 75 -9.91 14.90 -15.87
C ASP A 75 -9.16 15.86 -16.81
N GLU A 76 -9.34 15.70 -18.11
CA GLU A 76 -8.61 16.46 -19.11
C GLU A 76 -8.92 17.98 -19.04
N GLU A 77 -10.16 18.32 -18.67
CA GLU A 77 -10.60 19.71 -18.60
C GLU A 77 -10.14 20.42 -17.32
N THR A 78 -10.27 19.74 -16.17
CA THR A 78 -10.04 20.35 -14.86
C THR A 78 -8.67 20.00 -14.27
N GLN A 79 -7.95 19.06 -14.87
CA GLN A 79 -6.66 18.54 -14.37
C GLN A 79 -6.76 17.96 -12.95
N ARG A 80 -7.98 17.67 -12.48
CA ARG A 80 -8.22 17.08 -11.15
C ARG A 80 -8.35 15.58 -11.24
N ALA A 81 -7.82 14.88 -10.25
CA ALA A 81 -7.98 13.45 -10.14
C ALA A 81 -9.45 13.12 -9.85
N LYS A 82 -10.03 12.19 -10.61
CA LYS A 82 -11.43 11.78 -10.48
C LYS A 82 -11.51 10.25 -10.46
N VAL A 83 -12.37 9.74 -9.58
CA VAL A 83 -12.63 8.30 -9.48
C VAL A 83 -13.63 7.92 -10.59
N TYR A 84 -13.22 7.02 -11.47
CA TYR A 84 -14.07 6.50 -12.55
C TYR A 84 -14.69 5.16 -12.20
N TYR A 85 -14.00 4.39 -11.37
CA TYR A 85 -14.47 3.06 -11.01
C TYR A 85 -13.91 2.69 -9.65
N ALA A 86 -14.74 2.12 -8.80
CA ALA A 86 -14.29 1.57 -7.52
C ALA A 86 -15.07 0.29 -7.24
N LYS A 87 -14.34 -0.77 -6.95
CA LYS A 87 -14.94 -2.04 -6.55
C LYS A 87 -14.22 -2.54 -5.30
N PHE A 88 -14.92 -2.48 -4.19
CA PHE A 88 -14.39 -2.91 -2.90
C PHE A 88 -15.20 -4.07 -2.34
N PRO A 89 -14.59 -4.90 -1.49
CA PRO A 89 -15.37 -5.88 -0.71
C PRO A 89 -16.45 -5.16 0.11
N PRO A 90 -17.65 -5.75 0.26
CA PRO A 90 -18.75 -5.08 0.96
C PRO A 90 -18.47 -4.80 2.44
N ASP A 91 -17.51 -5.52 3.03
CA ASP A 91 -17.12 -5.38 4.43
C ASP A 91 -15.80 -4.63 4.60
N ILE A 92 -15.43 -3.75 3.64
CA ILE A 92 -14.14 -3.04 3.64
C ILE A 92 -14.00 -2.12 4.87
N TYR A 93 -15.11 -1.57 5.36
CA TYR A 93 -15.12 -0.67 6.52
C TYR A 93 -14.61 -1.30 7.82
N ARG A 94 -14.61 -2.65 7.90
CA ARG A 94 -14.09 -3.40 9.06
C ARG A 94 -12.65 -3.86 8.88
N ARG A 95 -12.03 -3.57 7.74
CA ARG A 95 -10.75 -4.15 7.37
C ARG A 95 -9.62 -3.13 7.46
N LYS A 96 -8.42 -3.63 7.75
CA LYS A 96 -7.21 -2.85 7.48
C LYS A 96 -6.97 -2.86 5.97
N VAL A 97 -6.76 -1.71 5.40
CA VAL A 97 -6.62 -1.54 3.95
C VAL A 97 -5.17 -1.25 3.59
N LEU A 98 -4.60 -2.10 2.74
CA LEU A 98 -3.29 -1.90 2.15
C LEU A 98 -3.51 -1.27 0.77
N LEU A 99 -3.33 0.04 0.69
CA LEU A 99 -3.52 0.81 -0.55
C LEU A 99 -2.23 0.77 -1.35
N MET A 100 -2.28 0.18 -2.54
CA MET A 100 -1.10 -0.08 -3.37
C MET A 100 -0.99 0.92 -4.52
N TYR A 101 0.08 1.71 -4.51
CA TYR A 101 0.39 2.67 -5.57
C TYR A 101 1.91 2.78 -5.71
N PRO A 102 2.52 2.13 -6.73
CA PRO A 102 3.98 1.97 -6.75
C PRO A 102 4.77 3.27 -6.89
N ILE A 103 4.27 4.25 -7.62
CA ILE A 103 5.01 5.49 -7.89
C ILE A 103 4.20 6.69 -7.40
N LEU A 104 4.68 7.31 -6.34
CA LEU A 104 4.04 8.47 -5.71
C LEU A 104 4.76 9.74 -6.16
N SER A 105 4.36 10.31 -7.30
CA SER A 105 4.91 11.58 -7.81
C SER A 105 4.19 12.78 -7.21
N THR A 106 2.88 12.88 -7.48
CA THR A 106 2.01 13.85 -6.84
C THR A 106 1.01 13.10 -5.97
N ALA A 107 0.59 13.68 -4.88
CA ALA A 107 -0.30 13.00 -3.94
C ALA A 107 -1.75 12.91 -4.42
N ASN A 108 -2.14 13.63 -5.47
CA ASN A 108 -3.53 13.84 -5.87
C ASN A 108 -4.31 12.52 -6.06
N THR A 109 -3.71 11.57 -6.76
CA THR A 109 -4.35 10.26 -7.01
C THR A 109 -4.59 9.50 -5.71
N VAL A 110 -3.60 9.50 -4.81
CA VAL A 110 -3.72 8.80 -3.52
C VAL A 110 -4.74 9.50 -2.63
N ILE A 111 -4.76 10.83 -2.61
CA ILE A 111 -5.73 11.62 -1.83
C ILE A 111 -7.15 11.26 -2.26
N GLU A 112 -7.42 11.20 -3.56
CA GLU A 112 -8.75 10.83 -4.06
C GLU A 112 -9.08 9.36 -3.76
N ALA A 113 -8.09 8.46 -3.80
CA ALA A 113 -8.29 7.06 -3.41
C ALA A 113 -8.66 6.95 -1.93
N VAL A 114 -7.97 7.69 -1.05
CA VAL A 114 -8.26 7.69 0.38
C VAL A 114 -9.65 8.28 0.64
N LYS A 115 -10.02 9.37 -0.03
CA LYS A 115 -11.37 9.95 0.08
C LYS A 115 -12.45 8.93 -0.29
N ALA A 116 -12.26 8.23 -1.41
CA ALA A 116 -13.19 7.19 -1.85
C ALA A 116 -13.31 6.06 -0.81
N LEU A 117 -12.20 5.66 -0.19
CA LEU A 117 -12.23 4.66 0.89
C LEU A 117 -12.97 5.17 2.12
N VAL A 118 -12.77 6.43 2.50
CA VAL A 118 -13.46 7.07 3.62
C VAL A 118 -14.98 7.14 3.35
N GLU A 119 -15.39 7.43 2.11
CA GLU A 119 -16.80 7.41 1.69
C GLU A 119 -17.43 6.02 1.86
N HIS A 120 -16.62 4.96 1.74
CA HIS A 120 -17.06 3.58 1.99
C HIS A 120 -16.91 3.16 3.46
N GLY A 121 -16.67 4.10 4.37
CA GLY A 121 -16.64 3.87 5.81
C GLY A 121 -15.29 3.44 6.38
N VAL A 122 -14.22 3.47 5.60
CA VAL A 122 -12.89 3.10 6.07
C VAL A 122 -12.26 4.29 6.80
N GLN A 123 -11.77 4.09 8.02
CA GLN A 123 -11.09 5.16 8.75
C GLN A 123 -9.65 5.33 8.21
N PRO A 124 -9.17 6.57 8.08
CA PRO A 124 -7.78 6.79 7.61
C PRO A 124 -6.71 6.09 8.45
N SER A 125 -6.94 5.94 9.75
CA SER A 125 -5.99 5.29 10.67
C SER A 125 -5.76 3.80 10.38
N VAL A 126 -6.69 3.13 9.67
CA VAL A 126 -6.53 1.72 9.30
C VAL A 126 -6.08 1.54 7.85
N ILE A 127 -5.82 2.64 7.15
CA ILE A 127 -5.27 2.61 5.78
C ILE A 127 -3.74 2.69 5.86
N ILE A 128 -3.09 1.79 5.16
CA ILE A 128 -1.63 1.75 5.04
C ILE A 128 -1.29 1.91 3.56
N LEU A 129 -0.63 3.00 3.22
CA LEU A 129 -0.19 3.25 1.84
C LEU A 129 1.14 2.52 1.59
N LEU A 130 1.15 1.67 0.58
CA LEU A 130 2.34 0.96 0.12
C LEU A 130 2.80 1.59 -1.19
N SER A 131 3.99 2.16 -1.19
CA SER A 131 4.58 2.75 -2.38
C SER A 131 6.05 2.37 -2.48
N LEU A 132 6.49 2.04 -3.69
CA LEU A 132 7.88 1.67 -3.94
C LEU A 132 8.77 2.90 -4.11
N PHE A 133 8.23 3.93 -4.77
CA PHE A 133 9.00 5.15 -5.07
C PHE A 133 8.15 6.37 -4.74
N SER A 134 8.72 7.30 -3.98
CA SER A 134 8.00 8.53 -3.68
C SER A 134 8.89 9.77 -3.83
N THR A 135 8.25 10.87 -4.18
CA THR A 135 8.89 12.19 -4.10
C THR A 135 8.68 12.75 -2.69
N PRO A 136 9.63 13.53 -2.18
CA PRO A 136 9.45 14.18 -0.87
C PRO A 136 8.20 15.06 -0.81
N ARG A 137 7.87 15.71 -1.92
CA ARG A 137 6.70 16.57 -2.03
C ARG A 137 5.40 15.75 -1.91
N GLY A 138 5.31 14.63 -2.63
CA GLY A 138 4.13 13.75 -2.57
C GLY A 138 3.90 13.18 -1.17
N ALA A 139 4.97 12.72 -0.52
CA ALA A 139 4.89 12.19 0.84
C ALA A 139 4.41 13.25 1.84
N LYS A 140 4.97 14.47 1.78
CA LYS A 140 4.56 15.58 2.64
C LYS A 140 3.08 15.94 2.47
N PHE A 141 2.59 15.98 1.22
CA PHE A 141 1.19 16.29 0.93
C PHE A 141 0.24 15.28 1.55
N ILE A 142 0.56 13.99 1.48
CA ILE A 142 -0.29 12.93 2.06
C ILE A 142 -0.33 13.06 3.59
N ILE A 143 0.82 13.29 4.22
CA ILE A 143 0.90 13.43 5.68
C ILE A 143 0.12 14.66 6.15
N GLN A 144 0.15 15.75 5.39
CA GLN A 144 -0.61 16.96 5.71
C GLN A 144 -2.12 16.75 5.60
N GLU A 145 -2.58 16.09 4.53
CA GLU A 145 -4.01 15.84 4.31
C GLU A 145 -4.57 14.77 5.24
N PHE A 146 -3.79 13.71 5.50
CA PHE A 146 -4.24 12.59 6.32
C PHE A 146 -3.17 12.20 7.33
N PRO A 147 -3.06 12.95 8.47
CA PRO A 147 -2.09 12.62 9.51
C PRO A 147 -2.17 11.19 10.08
N UNK A 148 -3.18 10.57 9.83
CA UNK A 148 -3.46 9.36 10.27
C UNK A 148 -3.21 8.26 9.46
N LEU A 149 -2.94 8.64 8.39
CA LEU A 149 -2.61 7.61 7.42
C LEU A 149 -1.20 7.07 7.63
N ARG A 150 -1.09 5.76 7.69
CA ARG A 150 0.25 5.15 7.78
C ARG A 150 0.85 5.03 6.39
N THR A 151 1.99 5.65 6.19
CA THR A 151 2.71 5.58 4.92
C THR A 151 3.94 4.70 5.08
N ASP A 152 4.05 3.69 4.23
CA ASP A 152 5.28 2.92 4.11
C ASP A 152 5.80 3.08 2.70
N VAL A 153 6.86 3.82 2.61
CA VAL A 153 7.50 4.13 1.34
C VAL A 153 8.91 3.57 1.37
N HIS A 154 9.16 2.62 0.51
CA HIS A 154 10.52 2.11 0.33
C HIS A 154 11.30 3.10 -0.54
N PRO A 155 12.38 3.68 -0.01
CA PRO A 155 13.17 4.60 -0.80
C PRO A 155 14.19 3.80 -1.59
N VAL A 156 13.86 3.41 -2.80
CA VAL A 156 14.89 2.81 -3.63
C VAL A 156 14.96 3.49 -4.99
N LEU A 157 15.61 4.63 -5.00
CA LEU A 157 16.20 5.08 -6.25
C LEU A 157 17.55 5.71 -5.94
N PRO A 158 18.61 5.21 -6.54
CA PRO A 158 19.89 5.92 -6.47
C PRO A 158 19.71 7.32 -7.04
N LYS A 159 20.43 8.25 -6.49
CA LYS A 159 20.41 9.65 -6.91
C LYS A 159 20.79 9.75 -8.39
N HIS A 160 19.81 9.74 -9.27
CA HIS A 160 20.03 10.15 -10.65
C HIS A 160 19.37 11.50 -10.84
N SER A 161 20.14 12.45 -11.33
CA SER A 161 19.71 13.79 -11.71
C SER A 161 19.14 14.68 -10.59
N GLY A 162 19.81 14.74 -9.45
CA GLY A 162 19.54 15.74 -8.41
C GLY A 162 18.22 15.60 -7.65
N GLN A 163 17.47 14.54 -7.87
CA GLN A 163 16.26 14.27 -7.10
C GLN A 163 16.58 13.42 -5.89
N THR A 164 16.22 13.91 -4.73
CA THR A 164 16.39 13.19 -3.47
C THR A 164 15.04 12.56 -3.08
N TYR A 165 15.03 11.26 -2.98
CA TYR A 165 13.88 10.53 -2.46
C TYR A 165 14.07 10.34 -0.96
N VAL A 166 13.08 10.71 -0.18
CA VAL A 166 13.16 10.67 1.28
C VAL A 166 12.26 9.55 1.80
N ARG A 167 12.85 8.76 2.68
CA ARG A 167 12.08 7.80 3.46
C ARG A 167 11.13 8.58 4.38
N ALA A 168 9.86 8.24 4.36
CA ALA A 168 8.92 8.78 5.31
C ALA A 168 8.93 7.86 6.54
N ASP A 169 9.63 8.27 7.58
CA ASP A 169 9.65 7.57 8.86
C ASP A 169 8.32 7.78 9.59
#